data_440efad952912f2dec13ae383ff6f37a
#
_entry.id   440efad952912f2dec13ae383ff6f37a
#
_cell.length_a   1.000
_cell.length_b   1.000
_cell.length_c   1.000
_cell.angle_alpha   90.00
_cell.angle_beta   90.00
_cell.angle_gamma   90.00
#
_symmetry.space_group_name_H-M   'P 1'
#
loop_
_entity.id
_entity.type
_entity.pdbx_description
1 polymer ?
#
loop_
_entity_poly.entity_id
_entity_poly.type
_entity_poly.pdbx_seq_one_letter_code
_entity_poly.pdbx_strand_id
1 'polypeptide(L)'
;MSTPVSPSLTTPLPEAATVERWREDFPILHRRVYGRPLIYLDNAATAQKPRQVIEALTDFYENRNANVHRGAHALSTEATDCFETARTTVARWIHAASEKEVLWTRGTTEAINLVAQAWGNAFVKAGDLLVATQ
;
A
#
# COMPACT_ATOMS: atom_id res chain seq x y z
N MET A 1 -15.04 8.43 39.79
CA MET A 1 -15.01 8.39 38.31
C MET A 1 -13.55 8.39 37.90
N SER A 2 -13.03 7.22 37.57
CA SER A 2 -11.62 7.07 37.15
C SER A 2 -11.56 7.27 35.63
N THR A 3 -10.78 8.27 35.20
CA THR A 3 -10.47 8.53 33.78
C THR A 3 -9.64 7.36 33.22
N PRO A 4 -10.00 6.77 32.06
CA PRO A 4 -9.17 5.76 31.46
C PRO A 4 -7.86 6.38 30.96
N VAL A 5 -6.74 5.84 31.43
CA VAL A 5 -5.40 6.16 30.93
C VAL A 5 -5.28 5.56 29.53
N SER A 6 -5.18 6.41 28.51
CA SER A 6 -4.87 5.98 27.15
C SER A 6 -3.50 5.27 27.14
N PRO A 7 -3.38 4.09 26.53
CA PRO A 7 -2.09 3.44 26.38
C PRO A 7 -1.18 4.31 25.50
N SER A 8 0.02 4.61 25.99
CA SER A 8 1.03 5.34 25.22
C SER A 8 1.48 4.45 24.04
N LEU A 9 1.17 4.88 22.82
CA LEU A 9 1.61 4.24 21.56
C LEU A 9 3.07 4.58 21.22
N THR A 10 3.97 4.55 22.19
CA THR A 10 5.40 4.68 21.92
C THR A 10 5.97 3.31 21.57
N THR A 11 5.80 2.90 20.33
CA THR A 11 6.66 1.84 19.79
C THR A 11 8.10 2.35 19.81
N PRO A 12 9.05 1.67 20.46
CA PRO A 12 10.43 2.13 20.47
C PRO A 12 10.96 2.22 19.04
N LEU A 13 11.72 3.28 18.77
CA LEU A 13 12.39 3.42 17.48
C LEU A 13 13.32 2.22 17.24
N PRO A 14 13.38 1.69 16.01
CA PRO A 14 14.27 0.59 15.70
C PRO A 14 15.73 1.01 15.91
N GLU A 15 16.54 0.06 16.37
CA GLU A 15 17.98 0.28 16.50
C GLU A 15 18.62 0.69 15.16
N ALA A 16 19.69 1.48 15.19
CA ALA A 16 20.39 1.95 14.00
C ALA A 16 20.82 0.79 13.08
N ALA A 17 21.31 -0.31 13.63
CA ALA A 17 21.67 -1.51 12.88
C ALA A 17 20.47 -2.13 12.11
N THR A 18 19.25 -2.02 12.64
CA THR A 18 18.04 -2.48 11.97
C THR A 18 17.68 -1.56 10.80
N VAL A 19 17.83 -0.25 10.95
CA VAL A 19 17.59 0.73 9.88
C VAL A 19 18.57 0.55 8.74
N GLU A 20 19.86 0.36 9.02
CA GLU A 20 20.87 0.10 7.98
C GLU A 20 20.55 -1.18 7.19
N ARG A 21 20.16 -2.25 7.87
CA ARG A 21 19.73 -3.50 7.23
C ARG A 21 18.52 -3.29 6.31
N TRP A 22 17.51 -2.51 6.73
CA TRP A 22 16.37 -2.19 5.87
C TRP A 22 16.75 -1.35 4.67
N ARG A 23 17.73 -0.44 4.81
CA ARG A 23 18.22 0.37 3.68
C ARG A 23 18.83 -0.49 2.57
N GLU A 24 19.44 -1.63 2.91
CA GLU A 24 20.02 -2.56 1.93
C GLU A 24 18.97 -3.12 0.95
N ASP A 25 17.72 -3.25 1.38
CA ASP A 25 16.62 -3.71 0.53
C ASP A 25 16.22 -2.70 -0.57
N PHE A 26 16.63 -1.44 -0.46
CA PHE A 26 16.23 -0.38 -1.38
C PHE A 26 17.37 0.01 -2.34
N PRO A 27 17.40 -0.52 -3.58
CA PRO A 27 18.53 -0.28 -4.51
C PRO A 27 18.80 1.20 -4.78
N ILE A 28 17.75 2.03 -4.83
CA ILE A 28 17.87 3.47 -5.09
C ILE A 28 18.70 4.19 -4.02
N LEU A 29 18.67 3.72 -2.77
CA LEU A 29 19.37 4.34 -1.65
C LEU A 29 20.90 4.13 -1.71
N HIS A 30 21.39 3.24 -2.58
CA HIS A 30 22.82 3.05 -2.83
C HIS A 30 23.41 4.06 -3.82
N ARG A 31 22.56 4.90 -4.45
CA ARG A 31 23.03 5.94 -5.36
C ARG A 31 23.81 7.04 -4.63
N ARG A 32 24.70 7.65 -5.38
CA ARG A 32 25.37 8.90 -4.98
C ARG A 32 24.83 10.04 -5.83
N VAL A 33 24.55 11.16 -5.18
CA VAL A 33 24.13 12.41 -5.83
C VAL A 33 25.15 13.49 -5.47
N TYR A 34 25.74 14.13 -6.46
CA TYR A 34 26.85 15.08 -6.28
C TYR A 34 28.00 14.51 -5.43
N GLY A 35 28.33 13.23 -5.63
CA GLY A 35 29.40 12.55 -4.91
C GLY A 35 29.10 12.16 -3.46
N ARG A 36 27.88 12.44 -2.94
CA ARG A 36 27.43 12.09 -1.58
C ARG A 36 26.39 10.97 -1.60
N PRO A 37 26.29 10.14 -0.56
CA PRO A 37 25.18 9.17 -0.44
C PRO A 37 23.82 9.86 -0.56
N LEU A 38 22.87 9.21 -1.25
CA LEU A 38 21.51 9.73 -1.39
C LEU A 38 20.82 9.76 -0.03
N ILE A 39 20.28 10.93 0.32
CA ILE A 39 19.30 11.13 1.39
C ILE A 39 17.97 11.44 0.70
N TYR A 40 16.97 10.57 0.87
CA TYR A 40 15.66 10.73 0.27
C TYR A 40 14.60 10.92 1.35
N LEU A 41 13.95 12.08 1.38
CA LEU A 41 12.98 12.48 2.42
C LEU A 41 11.57 12.73 1.87
N ASP A 42 11.33 12.42 0.59
CA ASP A 42 10.05 12.69 -0.09
C ASP A 42 9.19 11.42 -0.28
N ASN A 43 9.23 10.50 0.68
CA ASN A 43 8.44 9.26 0.62
C ASN A 43 6.94 9.48 0.72
N ALA A 44 6.47 10.63 1.23
CA ALA A 44 5.07 10.99 1.27
C ALA A 44 4.48 11.17 -0.14
N ALA A 45 5.27 11.73 -1.06
CA ALA A 45 4.89 11.87 -2.46
C ALA A 45 5.16 10.58 -3.26
N THR A 46 6.33 9.97 -3.08
CA THR A 46 6.72 8.77 -3.81
C THR A 46 7.52 7.84 -2.92
N ALA A 47 6.90 6.77 -2.46
CA ALA A 47 7.60 5.72 -1.70
C ALA A 47 8.58 4.97 -2.61
N GLN A 48 9.82 4.82 -2.17
CA GLN A 48 10.80 4.00 -2.87
C GLN A 48 10.44 2.51 -2.79
N LYS A 49 10.89 1.75 -3.78
CA LYS A 49 10.53 0.34 -3.91
C LYS A 49 11.68 -0.54 -3.42
N PRO A 50 11.43 -1.46 -2.48
CA PRO A 50 12.42 -2.45 -2.12
C PRO A 50 12.62 -3.48 -3.23
N ARG A 51 13.74 -4.18 -3.19
CA ARG A 51 14.13 -5.19 -4.18
C ARG A 51 13.03 -6.22 -4.41
N GLN A 52 12.42 -6.71 -3.35
CA GLN A 52 11.34 -7.69 -3.40
C GLN A 52 10.14 -7.23 -4.25
N VAL A 53 9.78 -5.95 -4.19
CA VAL A 53 8.71 -5.37 -5.02
C VAL A 53 9.14 -5.27 -6.49
N ILE A 54 10.39 -4.87 -6.75
CA ILE A 54 10.92 -4.77 -8.12
C ILE A 54 10.97 -6.15 -8.77
N GLU A 55 11.49 -7.14 -8.05
CA GLU A 55 11.59 -8.53 -8.52
C GLU A 55 10.20 -9.15 -8.74
N ALA A 56 9.24 -8.91 -7.85
CA ALA A 56 7.87 -9.40 -8.03
C ALA A 56 7.19 -8.82 -9.27
N LEU A 57 7.42 -7.53 -9.58
CA LEU A 57 6.92 -6.92 -10.81
C LEU A 57 7.58 -7.50 -12.05
N THR A 58 8.89 -7.70 -12.00
CA THR A 58 9.66 -8.30 -13.10
C THR A 58 9.19 -9.73 -13.36
N ASP A 59 9.12 -10.57 -12.32
CA ASP A 59 8.64 -11.94 -12.41
C ASP A 59 7.21 -12.02 -12.97
N PHE A 60 6.33 -11.13 -12.53
CA PHE A 60 4.96 -11.08 -13.04
C PHE A 60 4.92 -10.82 -14.56
N TYR A 61 5.66 -9.82 -15.03
CA TYR A 61 5.66 -9.49 -16.46
C TYR A 61 6.38 -10.53 -17.32
N GLU A 62 7.44 -11.12 -16.83
CA GLU A 62 8.20 -12.12 -17.57
C GLU A 62 7.50 -13.48 -17.62
N ASN A 63 6.77 -13.88 -16.57
CA ASN A 63 6.33 -15.25 -16.39
C ASN A 63 4.83 -15.44 -16.23
N ARG A 64 4.05 -14.42 -15.79
CA ARG A 64 2.64 -14.60 -15.34
C ARG A 64 1.66 -13.59 -15.93
N ASN A 65 2.09 -12.70 -16.78
CA ASN A 65 1.25 -11.61 -17.29
C ASN A 65 0.07 -12.11 -18.11
N ALA A 66 -1.12 -12.11 -17.52
CA ALA A 66 -2.36 -12.51 -18.15
C ALA A 66 -3.58 -11.78 -17.58
N ASN A 67 -4.73 -11.88 -18.25
CA ASN A 67 -5.98 -11.32 -17.78
C ASN A 67 -6.45 -11.99 -16.48
N VAL A 68 -6.66 -11.20 -15.45
CA VAL A 68 -7.26 -11.64 -14.19
C VAL A 68 -8.76 -11.87 -14.38
N HIS A 69 -9.29 -12.98 -13.86
CA HIS A 69 -10.72 -13.37 -13.86
C HIS A 69 -11.37 -13.62 -15.23
N ARG A 70 -10.64 -13.62 -16.35
CA ARG A 70 -11.26 -13.66 -17.67
C ARG A 70 -10.72 -14.74 -18.62
N GLY A 71 -9.70 -15.47 -18.23
CA GLY A 71 -9.10 -16.51 -19.08
C GLY A 71 -9.36 -17.91 -18.53
N ALA A 72 -9.55 -18.87 -19.45
CA ALA A 72 -9.69 -20.29 -19.14
C ALA A 72 -8.38 -21.07 -19.35
N HIS A 73 -7.22 -20.42 -19.20
CA HIS A 73 -5.90 -21.00 -19.40
C HIS A 73 -5.00 -20.80 -18.17
N ALA A 74 -3.95 -21.60 -18.05
CA ALA A 74 -3.08 -21.65 -16.87
C ALA A 74 -2.58 -20.28 -16.41
N LEU A 75 -2.03 -19.45 -17.31
CA LEU A 75 -1.52 -18.13 -16.95
C LEU A 75 -2.59 -17.21 -16.36
N SER A 76 -3.84 -17.28 -16.85
CA SER A 76 -4.93 -16.50 -16.29
C SER A 76 -5.32 -16.97 -14.88
N THR A 77 -5.25 -18.27 -14.63
CA THR A 77 -5.46 -18.83 -13.28
C THR A 77 -4.37 -18.34 -12.33
N GLU A 78 -3.11 -18.46 -12.72
CA GLU A 78 -1.97 -18.01 -11.91
C GLU A 78 -2.03 -16.50 -11.62
N ALA A 79 -2.34 -15.67 -12.62
CA ALA A 79 -2.49 -14.23 -12.43
C ALA A 79 -3.65 -13.90 -11.48
N THR A 80 -4.77 -14.66 -11.58
CA THR A 80 -5.92 -14.51 -10.68
C THR A 80 -5.55 -14.90 -9.25
N ASP A 81 -4.86 -16.02 -9.07
CA ASP A 81 -4.41 -16.49 -7.76
C ASP A 81 -3.46 -15.47 -7.08
N CYS A 82 -2.52 -14.90 -7.84
CA CYS A 82 -1.65 -13.83 -7.36
C CYS A 82 -2.46 -12.61 -6.90
N PHE A 83 -3.42 -12.17 -7.70
CA PHE A 83 -4.27 -11.02 -7.41
C PHE A 83 -5.11 -11.21 -6.15
N GLU A 84 -5.78 -12.36 -6.01
CA GLU A 84 -6.63 -12.65 -4.85
C GLU A 84 -5.80 -12.93 -3.58
N THR A 85 -4.63 -13.55 -3.72
CA THR A 85 -3.70 -13.72 -2.60
C THR A 85 -3.22 -12.38 -2.06
N ALA A 86 -2.87 -11.44 -2.95
CA ALA A 86 -2.48 -10.09 -2.55
C ALA A 86 -3.63 -9.37 -1.82
N ARG A 87 -4.87 -9.48 -2.34
CA ARG A 87 -6.08 -8.91 -1.72
C ARG A 87 -6.29 -9.46 -0.31
N THR A 88 -6.25 -10.77 -0.15
CA THR A 88 -6.40 -11.44 1.15
C THR A 88 -5.30 -11.04 2.12
N THR A 89 -4.06 -10.88 1.64
CA THR A 89 -2.93 -10.46 2.47
C THR A 89 -3.13 -9.03 3.00
N VAL A 90 -3.56 -8.11 2.15
CA VAL A 90 -3.87 -6.73 2.57
C VAL A 90 -5.05 -6.71 3.53
N ALA A 91 -6.13 -7.45 3.25
CA ALA A 91 -7.29 -7.53 4.14
C ALA A 91 -6.91 -7.97 5.56
N ARG A 92 -6.07 -9.01 5.68
CA ARG A 92 -5.56 -9.46 6.98
C ARG A 92 -4.70 -8.39 7.66
N TRP A 93 -3.83 -7.72 6.92
CA TRP A 93 -2.93 -6.71 7.47
C TRP A 93 -3.66 -5.50 8.03
N ILE A 94 -4.74 -5.05 7.37
CA ILE A 94 -5.58 -3.93 7.84
C ILE A 94 -6.72 -4.39 8.77
N HIS A 95 -6.80 -5.68 9.12
CA HIS A 95 -7.87 -6.26 9.92
C HIS A 95 -9.28 -6.05 9.32
N ALA A 96 -9.40 -6.08 7.99
CA ALA A 96 -10.69 -6.03 7.33
C ALA A 96 -11.53 -7.29 7.64
N ALA A 97 -12.84 -7.14 7.76
CA ALA A 97 -13.74 -8.26 8.02
C ALA A 97 -13.85 -9.22 6.83
N SER A 98 -13.57 -8.72 5.63
CA SER A 98 -13.60 -9.50 4.38
C SER A 98 -12.63 -8.91 3.36
N GLU A 99 -12.06 -9.77 2.49
CA GLU A 99 -11.29 -9.34 1.32
C GLU A 99 -12.09 -8.48 0.34
N LYS A 100 -13.43 -8.51 0.40
CA LYS A 100 -14.32 -7.66 -0.41
C LYS A 100 -14.25 -6.18 -0.01
N GLU A 101 -13.72 -5.87 1.17
CA GLU A 101 -13.49 -4.49 1.62
C GLU A 101 -12.21 -3.88 1.02
N VAL A 102 -11.39 -4.68 0.34
CA VAL A 102 -10.17 -4.22 -0.32
C VAL A 102 -10.45 -3.97 -1.80
N LEU A 103 -10.39 -2.71 -2.20
CA LEU A 103 -10.55 -2.28 -3.58
C LEU A 103 -9.22 -1.72 -4.10
N TRP A 104 -8.75 -2.26 -5.23
CA TRP A 104 -7.56 -1.78 -5.89
C TRP A 104 -7.87 -0.56 -6.76
N THR A 105 -7.11 0.51 -6.58
CA THR A 105 -7.19 1.74 -7.36
C THR A 105 -5.83 2.10 -7.94
N ARG A 106 -5.81 2.96 -8.97
CA ARG A 106 -4.56 3.44 -9.60
C ARG A 106 -3.78 4.42 -8.74
N GLY A 107 -4.36 4.89 -7.63
CA GLY A 107 -3.73 5.81 -6.71
C GLY A 107 -4.73 6.52 -5.82
N THR A 108 -4.22 7.38 -4.93
CA THR A 108 -5.01 8.10 -3.91
C THR A 108 -6.13 8.96 -4.53
N THR A 109 -5.87 9.63 -5.65
CA THR A 109 -6.89 10.45 -6.33
C THR A 109 -8.11 9.64 -6.74
N GLU A 110 -7.90 8.46 -7.34
CA GLU A 110 -9.00 7.57 -7.72
C GLU A 110 -9.72 7.02 -6.48
N ALA A 111 -8.97 6.65 -5.43
CA ALA A 111 -9.54 6.14 -4.19
C ALA A 111 -10.46 7.18 -3.51
N ILE A 112 -10.01 8.42 -3.38
CA ILE A 112 -10.81 9.50 -2.78
C ILE A 112 -12.05 9.79 -3.63
N ASN A 113 -11.92 9.86 -4.96
CA ASN A 113 -13.06 10.07 -5.85
C ASN A 113 -14.06 8.92 -5.80
N LEU A 114 -13.58 7.67 -5.70
CA LEU A 114 -14.44 6.51 -5.54
C LEU A 114 -15.28 6.62 -4.26
N VAL A 115 -14.67 6.97 -3.13
CA VAL A 115 -15.38 7.19 -1.85
C VAL A 115 -16.37 8.35 -1.97
N ALA A 116 -15.96 9.48 -2.55
CA ALA A 116 -16.83 10.65 -2.71
C ALA A 116 -18.05 10.33 -3.58
N GLN A 117 -17.87 9.61 -4.67
CA GLN A 117 -18.97 9.27 -5.58
C GLN A 117 -19.83 8.12 -5.08
N ALA A 118 -19.23 7.03 -4.61
CA ALA A 118 -20.00 5.85 -4.20
C ALA A 118 -20.63 6.04 -2.82
N TRP A 119 -19.83 6.31 -1.80
CA TRP A 119 -20.30 6.46 -0.44
C TRP A 119 -20.94 7.83 -0.20
N GLY A 120 -20.30 8.90 -0.67
CA GLY A 120 -20.78 10.26 -0.48
C GLY A 120 -22.19 10.46 -1.06
N ASN A 121 -22.42 10.07 -2.31
CA ASN A 121 -23.75 10.19 -2.92
C ASN A 121 -24.82 9.32 -2.25
N ALA A 122 -24.43 8.19 -1.65
CA ALA A 122 -25.37 7.29 -1.01
C ALA A 122 -25.76 7.73 0.42
N PHE A 123 -24.84 8.32 1.17
CA PHE A 123 -24.99 8.51 2.61
C PHE A 123 -24.95 9.98 3.07
N VAL A 124 -24.26 10.88 2.37
CA VAL A 124 -24.16 12.29 2.74
C VAL A 124 -25.45 13.02 2.36
N LYS A 125 -26.02 13.78 3.30
CA LYS A 125 -27.30 14.50 3.14
C LYS A 125 -27.11 15.99 3.38
N ALA A 126 -28.11 16.78 2.98
CA ALA A 126 -28.13 18.21 3.28
C ALA A 126 -28.08 18.43 4.81
N GLY A 127 -27.13 19.21 5.25
CA GLY A 127 -26.85 19.48 6.66
C GLY A 127 -25.71 18.69 7.29
N ASP A 128 -25.20 17.66 6.61
CA ASP A 128 -24.00 16.93 7.06
C ASP A 128 -22.73 17.80 6.90
N LEU A 129 -21.80 17.63 7.80
CA LEU A 129 -20.54 18.37 7.82
C LEU A 129 -19.41 17.54 7.23
N LEU A 130 -18.73 18.07 6.20
CA LEU A 130 -17.51 17.51 5.65
C LEU A 130 -16.31 18.31 6.18
N VAL A 131 -15.39 17.64 6.85
CA VAL A 131 -14.17 18.25 7.40
C VAL A 131 -12.96 17.76 6.61
N ALA A 132 -12.16 18.71 6.13
CA ALA A 132 -10.88 18.43 5.47
C ALA A 132 -9.77 19.22 6.14
N THR A 133 -8.56 18.66 6.16
CA THR A 133 -7.35 19.40 6.56
C THR A 133 -6.82 20.25 5.41
N GLN A 134 -6.21 21.36 5.76
CA GLN A 134 -5.45 22.20 4.81
C GLN A 134 -4.12 21.57 4.47
#